data_66c2334e6d6e578c3df464edfb71f0e9
#
_entry.id   66c2334e6d6e578c3df464edfb71f0e9
#
_cell.length_a   1.000
_cell.length_b   1.000
_cell.length_c   1.000
_cell.angle_alpha   90.00
_cell.angle_beta   90.00
_cell.angle_gamma   90.00
#
_symmetry.space_group_name_H-M   'P 1'
#
loop_
_entity.id
_entity.type
_entity.pdbx_description
1 polymer ?
#
loop_
_entity_poly.entity_id
_entity_poly.type
_entity_poly.pdbx_seq_one_letter_code
_entity_poly.pdbx_strand_id
1 'polypeptide(L)'
;MNWHSRYIQQAQWTHDLRAYVFNKIGVNGSGRVLEVGCGTGAILSDLPKGPSLHGIDLDSVRLAECRGHVKSANPVRGNALNLPYADHSFDVVYCHFLLLWVSDPLQALLEMKRVTKAGGHMIAFAEPDYSGRIDKPAGLVALGKWQSASLLRQGANPSFGAQLAESFFQAGIKIVEAGTIQGAGGEASIADWELEWAVIESDLAGSVSGEDIQKMKQIDKAAREHAERVLYVPTYFVWGQIGEQ
;
A
#
# COMPACT_ATOMS: atom_id res chain seq x y z
N MET A 1 -10.62 11.18 11.84
CA MET A 1 -9.99 9.84 11.66
C MET A 1 -8.49 9.99 11.85
N ASN A 2 -7.84 9.06 12.56
CA ASN A 2 -6.38 9.02 12.69
C ASN A 2 -5.80 8.16 11.56
N TRP A 3 -5.38 8.80 10.47
CA TRP A 3 -4.83 8.12 9.31
C TRP A 3 -3.51 7.40 9.60
N HIS A 4 -2.68 7.95 10.50
CA HIS A 4 -1.42 7.29 10.86
C HIS A 4 -1.66 5.92 11.49
N SER A 5 -2.60 5.81 12.42
CA SER A 5 -2.97 4.51 13.01
C SER A 5 -3.47 3.51 11.96
N ARG A 6 -4.25 3.98 10.98
CA ARG A 6 -4.70 3.13 9.87
C ARG A 6 -3.53 2.64 8.99
N TYR A 7 -2.58 3.51 8.69
CA TYR A 7 -1.41 3.11 7.89
C TYR A 7 -0.47 2.18 8.65
N ILE A 8 -0.31 2.34 9.97
CA ILE A 8 0.40 1.36 10.81
C ILE A 8 -0.30 -0.01 10.76
N GLN A 9 -1.63 -0.06 10.87
CA GLN A 9 -2.39 -1.31 10.74
C GLN A 9 -2.15 -1.97 9.37
N GLN A 10 -2.21 -1.22 8.28
CA GLN A 10 -1.92 -1.73 6.94
C GLN A 10 -0.46 -2.18 6.79
N ALA A 11 0.48 -1.47 7.42
CA ALA A 11 1.89 -1.83 7.44
C ALA A 11 2.12 -3.22 8.08
N GLN A 12 1.35 -3.58 9.12
CA GLN A 12 1.46 -4.90 9.74
C GLN A 12 1.13 -6.04 8.77
N TRP A 13 0.21 -5.84 7.83
CA TRP A 13 -0.15 -6.88 6.86
C TRP A 13 1.01 -7.28 5.94
N THR A 14 1.99 -6.43 5.76
CA THR A 14 3.15 -6.65 4.89
C THR A 14 4.46 -6.76 5.66
N HIS A 15 4.44 -6.75 6.99
CA HIS A 15 5.63 -6.73 7.82
C HIS A 15 6.62 -7.85 7.47
N ASP A 16 6.15 -9.09 7.45
CA ASP A 16 7.02 -10.26 7.19
C ASP A 16 7.56 -10.26 5.76
N LEU A 17 6.74 -9.87 4.78
CA LEU A 17 7.18 -9.71 3.39
C LEU A 17 8.26 -8.64 3.27
N ARG A 18 8.06 -7.47 3.91
CA ARG A 18 9.08 -6.40 3.91
C ARG A 18 10.38 -6.86 4.55
N ALA A 19 10.28 -7.49 5.72
CA ALA A 19 11.45 -8.04 6.41
C ALA A 19 12.20 -9.05 5.53
N TYR A 20 11.48 -9.97 4.88
CA TYR A 20 12.04 -10.93 3.95
C TYR A 20 12.78 -10.25 2.79
N VAL A 21 12.10 -9.34 2.06
CA VAL A 21 12.68 -8.69 0.88
C VAL A 21 13.87 -7.81 1.28
N PHE A 22 13.75 -6.98 2.32
CA PHE A 22 14.85 -6.10 2.75
C PHE A 22 16.07 -6.88 3.27
N ASN A 23 15.86 -8.03 3.92
CA ASN A 23 16.98 -8.92 4.31
C ASN A 23 17.66 -9.54 3.08
N LYS A 24 16.89 -9.96 2.06
CA LYS A 24 17.43 -10.51 0.81
C LYS A 24 18.24 -9.48 0.01
N ILE A 25 17.78 -8.24 -0.02
CA ILE A 25 18.48 -7.13 -0.70
C ILE A 25 19.71 -6.67 0.12
N GLY A 26 19.72 -6.93 1.41
CA GLY A 26 20.76 -6.45 2.30
C GLY A 26 20.62 -4.95 2.62
N VAL A 27 19.39 -4.47 2.82
CA VAL A 27 19.09 -3.09 3.27
C VAL A 27 19.53 -2.93 4.73
N ASN A 28 20.85 -2.87 4.94
CA ASN A 28 21.47 -2.72 6.24
C ASN A 28 22.75 -1.86 6.06
N GLY A 29 22.84 -0.76 6.74
CA GLY A 29 24.06 0.06 6.74
C GLY A 29 24.02 1.27 5.81
N SER A 30 24.86 1.34 4.78
CA SER A 30 24.97 2.51 3.91
C SER A 30 24.21 2.30 2.60
N GLY A 31 23.16 3.06 2.39
CA GLY A 31 22.41 3.04 1.14
C GLY A 31 21.36 4.14 1.16
N ARG A 32 20.79 4.44 0.00
CA ARG A 32 19.68 5.41 -0.12
C ARG A 32 18.42 4.67 -0.48
N VAL A 33 17.40 4.81 0.34
CA VAL A 33 16.11 4.17 0.18
C VAL A 33 15.03 5.22 -0.02
N LEU A 34 14.20 5.06 -1.04
CA LEU A 34 13.08 5.95 -1.33
C LEU A 34 11.75 5.20 -1.20
N GLU A 35 10.85 5.72 -0.39
CA GLU A 35 9.43 5.37 -0.42
C GLU A 35 8.65 6.36 -1.26
N VAL A 36 7.98 5.88 -2.31
CA VAL A 36 7.07 6.68 -3.14
C VAL A 36 5.64 6.49 -2.63
N GLY A 37 4.98 7.60 -2.26
CA GLY A 37 3.71 7.57 -1.55
C GLY A 37 3.88 7.30 -0.05
N CYS A 38 4.84 7.95 0.60
CA CYS A 38 5.21 7.65 1.99
C CYS A 38 4.15 8.05 3.04
N GLY A 39 3.16 8.85 2.65
CA GLY A 39 2.10 9.29 3.55
C GLY A 39 2.62 9.84 4.87
N THR A 40 2.20 9.25 5.98
CA THR A 40 2.61 9.64 7.35
C THR A 40 3.91 8.97 7.81
N GLY A 41 4.58 8.19 6.95
CA GLY A 41 5.83 7.50 7.24
C GLY A 41 5.68 6.17 7.98
N ALA A 42 4.51 5.53 7.91
CA ALA A 42 4.25 4.28 8.62
C ALA A 42 5.24 3.15 8.26
N ILE A 43 5.60 3.02 6.97
CA ILE A 43 6.58 2.03 6.52
C ILE A 43 8.01 2.52 6.78
N LEU A 44 8.30 3.80 6.51
CA LEU A 44 9.64 4.38 6.77
C LEU A 44 10.07 4.22 8.22
N SER A 45 9.13 4.29 9.17
CA SER A 45 9.41 4.14 10.60
C SER A 45 9.86 2.73 10.98
N ASP A 46 9.52 1.73 10.16
CA ASP A 46 9.77 0.30 10.38
C ASP A 46 11.09 -0.18 9.74
N LEU A 47 11.74 0.69 8.97
CA LEU A 47 13.01 0.36 8.32
C LEU A 47 14.18 0.33 9.32
N PRO A 48 15.16 -0.57 9.08
CA PRO A 48 16.36 -0.64 9.94
C PRO A 48 17.13 0.68 9.92
N LYS A 49 17.80 0.96 11.03
CA LYS A 49 18.73 2.10 11.10
C LYS A 49 19.95 1.86 10.20
N GLY A 50 20.42 2.90 9.54
CA GLY A 50 21.64 2.87 8.72
C GLY A 50 21.45 3.54 7.37
N PRO A 51 20.50 3.13 6.52
CA PRO A 51 20.27 3.78 5.24
C PRO A 51 19.82 5.23 5.36
N SER A 52 20.11 6.04 4.35
CA SER A 52 19.50 7.36 4.19
C SER A 52 18.08 7.21 3.68
N LEU A 53 17.09 7.50 4.53
CA LEU A 53 15.67 7.32 4.22
C LEU A 53 15.10 8.57 3.56
N HIS A 54 14.44 8.38 2.44
CA HIS A 54 13.72 9.41 1.71
C HIS A 54 12.27 8.99 1.52
N GLY A 55 11.37 9.95 1.57
CA GLY A 55 9.95 9.74 1.29
C GLY A 55 9.43 10.82 0.35
N ILE A 56 8.49 10.46 -0.50
CA ILE A 56 7.79 11.43 -1.36
C ILE A 56 6.29 11.19 -1.30
N ASP A 57 5.51 12.25 -1.19
CA ASP A 57 4.05 12.22 -1.22
C ASP A 57 3.49 13.53 -1.80
N LEU A 58 2.28 13.49 -2.36
CA LEU A 58 1.58 14.70 -2.83
C LEU A 58 0.99 15.50 -1.68
N ASP A 59 0.60 14.83 -0.60
CA ASP A 59 -0.12 15.42 0.53
C ASP A 59 0.84 16.06 1.54
N SER A 60 0.82 17.39 1.59
CA SER A 60 1.67 18.16 2.50
C SER A 60 1.32 17.95 3.98
N VAL A 61 0.06 17.63 4.30
CA VAL A 61 -0.39 17.37 5.68
C VAL A 61 0.20 16.06 6.17
N ARG A 62 0.09 15.00 5.36
CA ARG A 62 0.69 13.69 5.67
C ARG A 62 2.21 13.77 5.80
N LEU A 63 2.88 14.55 4.94
CA LEU A 63 4.32 14.78 5.04
C LEU A 63 4.72 15.53 6.32
N ALA A 64 3.88 16.44 6.82
CA ALA A 64 4.14 17.09 8.11
C ALA A 64 4.07 16.07 9.26
N GLU A 65 3.12 15.14 9.24
CA GLU A 65 3.04 14.02 10.17
C GLU A 65 4.26 13.10 10.04
N CYS A 66 4.66 12.75 8.81
CA CYS A 66 5.85 11.93 8.55
C CYS A 66 7.11 12.52 9.20
N ARG A 67 7.34 13.83 9.09
CA ARG A 67 8.45 14.51 9.78
C ARG A 67 8.37 14.40 11.30
N GLY A 68 7.15 14.31 11.82
CA GLY A 68 6.88 14.08 13.24
C GLY A 68 7.27 12.67 13.70
N HIS A 69 6.93 11.68 12.91
CA HIS A 69 7.08 10.26 13.25
C HIS A 69 8.48 9.72 12.92
N VAL A 70 9.09 10.15 11.81
CA VAL A 70 10.36 9.59 11.30
C VAL A 70 11.41 10.68 11.18
N LYS A 71 12.05 11.00 12.32
CA LYS A 71 13.08 12.07 12.39
C LYS A 71 14.31 11.82 11.51
N SER A 72 14.59 10.56 11.17
CA SER A 72 15.72 10.17 10.31
C SER A 72 15.41 10.24 8.81
N ALA A 73 14.14 10.43 8.42
CA ALA A 73 13.76 10.50 7.03
C ALA A 73 13.80 11.93 6.48
N ASN A 74 13.94 12.01 5.15
CA ASN A 74 13.89 13.24 4.36
C ASN A 74 12.62 13.24 3.49
N PRO A 75 11.42 13.57 4.04
CA PRO A 75 10.19 13.59 3.28
C PRO A 75 10.07 14.87 2.44
N VAL A 76 9.79 14.70 1.15
CA VAL A 76 9.67 15.76 0.15
C VAL A 76 8.26 15.72 -0.49
N ARG A 77 7.69 16.88 -0.79
CA ARG A 77 6.46 16.95 -1.56
C ARG A 77 6.76 16.78 -3.05
N GLY A 78 6.06 15.85 -3.71
CA GLY A 78 6.22 15.63 -5.14
C GLY A 78 5.24 14.62 -5.70
N ASN A 79 5.25 14.49 -7.04
CA ASN A 79 4.38 13.60 -7.78
C ASN A 79 5.14 12.34 -8.21
N ALA A 80 4.56 11.16 -7.98
CA ALA A 80 5.11 9.87 -8.42
C ALA A 80 5.31 9.80 -9.94
N LEU A 81 4.53 10.57 -10.72
CA LEU A 81 4.65 10.62 -12.18
C LEU A 81 5.81 11.49 -12.69
N ASN A 82 6.46 12.24 -11.79
CA ASN A 82 7.63 13.08 -12.10
C ASN A 82 8.42 13.29 -10.80
N LEU A 83 9.29 12.34 -10.48
CA LEU A 83 10.05 12.35 -9.23
C LEU A 83 11.16 13.42 -9.26
N PRO A 84 11.26 14.30 -8.24
CA PRO A 84 12.22 15.39 -8.20
C PRO A 84 13.63 14.93 -7.78
N TYR A 85 14.08 13.82 -8.33
CA TYR A 85 15.39 13.23 -8.07
C TYR A 85 16.14 12.97 -9.37
N ALA A 86 17.46 13.05 -9.33
CA ALA A 86 18.30 12.70 -10.46
C ALA A 86 18.22 11.17 -10.73
N ASP A 87 18.57 10.79 -11.95
CA ASP A 87 18.67 9.40 -12.37
C ASP A 87 19.65 8.65 -11.45
N HIS A 88 19.41 7.37 -11.22
CA HIS A 88 20.28 6.46 -10.50
C HIS A 88 20.68 6.95 -9.08
N SER A 89 19.74 7.56 -8.36
CA SER A 89 19.95 8.18 -7.05
C SER A 89 19.80 7.24 -5.87
N PHE A 90 19.04 6.15 -6.02
CA PHE A 90 18.64 5.27 -4.92
C PHE A 90 19.05 3.82 -5.15
N ASP A 91 19.45 3.14 -4.09
CA ASP A 91 19.78 1.72 -4.11
C ASP A 91 18.49 0.87 -4.07
N VAL A 92 17.47 1.37 -3.36
CA VAL A 92 16.15 0.74 -3.26
C VAL A 92 15.07 1.81 -3.40
N VAL A 93 14.09 1.56 -4.28
CA VAL A 93 12.88 2.37 -4.44
C VAL A 93 11.67 1.47 -4.25
N TYR A 94 10.75 1.86 -3.40
CA TYR A 94 9.55 1.07 -3.17
C TYR A 94 8.29 1.93 -3.01
N CYS A 95 7.14 1.28 -3.16
CA CYS A 95 5.84 1.83 -2.81
C CYS A 95 4.99 0.81 -2.07
N HIS A 96 3.93 1.29 -1.40
CA HIS A 96 3.03 0.49 -0.61
C HIS A 96 1.62 1.10 -0.69
N PHE A 97 0.64 0.37 -1.24
CA PHE A 97 -0.72 0.86 -1.51
C PHE A 97 -0.75 2.19 -2.30
N LEU A 98 0.08 2.33 -3.33
CA LEU A 98 0.19 3.57 -4.10
C LEU A 98 -0.40 3.46 -5.49
N LEU A 99 -0.05 2.41 -6.24
CA LEU A 99 -0.23 2.37 -7.70
C LEU A 99 -1.71 2.34 -8.10
N LEU A 100 -2.58 1.82 -7.25
CA LEU A 100 -4.02 1.91 -7.47
C LEU A 100 -4.55 3.36 -7.47
N TRP A 101 -3.82 4.32 -6.87
CA TRP A 101 -4.23 5.73 -6.73
C TRP A 101 -3.67 6.66 -7.81
N VAL A 102 -2.64 6.25 -8.54
CA VAL A 102 -2.02 7.09 -9.55
C VAL A 102 -2.74 6.98 -10.89
N SER A 103 -2.85 8.09 -11.59
CA SER A 103 -3.55 8.16 -12.88
C SER A 103 -2.83 7.40 -14.00
N ASP A 104 -1.52 7.23 -13.90
CA ASP A 104 -0.68 6.48 -14.83
C ASP A 104 0.34 5.65 -14.04
N PRO A 105 -0.03 4.41 -13.67
CA PRO A 105 0.85 3.51 -12.93
C PRO A 105 2.13 3.15 -13.69
N LEU A 106 2.05 3.04 -15.03
CA LEU A 106 3.23 2.74 -15.84
C LEU A 106 4.24 3.89 -15.80
N GLN A 107 3.78 5.13 -15.92
CA GLN A 107 4.65 6.31 -15.79
C GLN A 107 5.28 6.40 -14.39
N ALA A 108 4.52 6.09 -13.33
CA ALA A 108 5.08 6.04 -11.98
C ALA A 108 6.18 4.98 -11.86
N LEU A 109 5.98 3.78 -12.41
CA LEU A 109 6.99 2.73 -12.44
C LEU A 109 8.23 3.12 -13.26
N LEU A 110 8.06 3.83 -14.38
CA LEU A 110 9.18 4.34 -15.18
C LEU A 110 9.99 5.39 -14.42
N GLU A 111 9.35 6.28 -13.68
CA GLU A 111 10.04 7.25 -12.84
C GLU A 111 10.76 6.59 -11.65
N MET A 112 10.10 5.62 -10.98
CA MET A 112 10.75 4.82 -9.95
C MET A 112 11.99 4.09 -10.51
N LYS A 113 11.88 3.50 -11.72
CA LYS A 113 13.00 2.87 -12.43
C LYS A 113 14.11 3.87 -12.70
N ARG A 114 13.79 5.06 -13.25
CA ARG A 114 14.77 6.10 -13.59
C ARG A 114 15.63 6.50 -12.41
N VAL A 115 15.01 6.69 -11.24
CA VAL A 115 15.74 7.12 -10.04
C VAL A 115 16.44 5.98 -9.30
N THR A 116 16.17 4.72 -9.67
CA THR A 116 16.85 3.54 -9.12
C THR A 116 18.18 3.32 -9.84
N LYS A 117 19.24 3.02 -9.10
CA LYS A 117 20.57 2.70 -9.65
C LYS A 117 20.54 1.42 -10.49
N ALA A 118 21.49 1.29 -11.42
CA ALA A 118 21.80 0.01 -12.05
C ALA A 118 22.15 -1.04 -10.98
N GLY A 119 21.62 -2.25 -11.09
CA GLY A 119 21.70 -3.29 -10.07
C GLY A 119 20.83 -3.08 -8.83
N GLY A 120 20.21 -1.89 -8.68
CA GLY A 120 19.32 -1.56 -7.57
C GLY A 120 17.97 -2.28 -7.65
N HIS A 121 17.18 -2.14 -6.61
CA HIS A 121 15.94 -2.88 -6.43
C HIS A 121 14.71 -1.96 -6.40
N MET A 122 13.64 -2.44 -7.01
CA MET A 122 12.36 -1.75 -7.05
C MET A 122 11.25 -2.68 -6.59
N ILE A 123 10.41 -2.23 -5.62
CA ILE A 123 9.40 -3.07 -5.00
C ILE A 123 8.05 -2.34 -4.94
N ALA A 124 6.98 -3.01 -5.34
CA ALA A 124 5.62 -2.68 -4.95
C ALA A 124 5.15 -3.73 -3.94
N PHE A 125 4.96 -3.33 -2.68
CA PHE A 125 4.72 -4.28 -1.60
C PHE A 125 3.28 -4.73 -1.45
N ALA A 126 2.31 -3.91 -1.83
CA ALA A 126 0.90 -4.23 -1.62
C ALA A 126 0.01 -3.45 -2.58
N GLU A 127 -0.46 -4.11 -3.62
CA GLU A 127 -1.45 -3.54 -4.52
C GLU A 127 -2.67 -4.48 -4.54
N PRO A 128 -3.82 -4.02 -4.02
CA PRO A 128 -5.00 -4.86 -3.91
C PRO A 128 -5.74 -4.99 -5.25
N ASP A 129 -6.41 -6.13 -5.40
CA ASP A 129 -7.39 -6.37 -6.46
C ASP A 129 -8.76 -6.66 -5.85
N TYR A 130 -9.61 -5.65 -5.79
CA TYR A 130 -10.97 -5.79 -5.28
C TYR A 130 -11.90 -6.55 -6.23
N SER A 131 -11.50 -6.82 -7.49
CA SER A 131 -12.29 -7.66 -8.39
C SER A 131 -12.29 -9.13 -7.96
N GLY A 132 -11.22 -9.57 -7.29
CA GLY A 132 -11.09 -10.90 -6.69
C GLY A 132 -11.55 -10.98 -5.24
N ARG A 133 -12.23 -9.94 -4.72
CA ARG A 133 -12.67 -9.89 -3.32
C ARG A 133 -13.71 -10.95 -3.00
N ILE A 134 -13.56 -11.58 -1.85
CA ILE A 134 -14.50 -12.56 -1.29
C ILE A 134 -15.01 -12.04 0.06
N ASP A 135 -16.32 -11.96 0.20
CA ASP A 135 -17.02 -11.64 1.44
C ASP A 135 -17.92 -12.79 1.88
N LYS A 136 -17.79 -13.23 3.13
CA LYS A 136 -18.76 -14.11 3.78
C LYS A 136 -19.15 -13.51 5.13
N PRO A 137 -20.40 -13.69 5.58
CA PRO A 137 -21.54 -14.30 4.88
C PRO A 137 -22.00 -13.48 3.67
N ALA A 138 -22.86 -14.07 2.83
CA ALA A 138 -23.34 -13.47 1.59
C ALA A 138 -24.00 -12.08 1.78
N GLY A 139 -24.54 -11.79 2.94
CA GLY A 139 -25.08 -10.48 3.31
C GLY A 139 -24.06 -9.33 3.24
N LEU A 140 -22.76 -9.63 3.27
CA LEU A 140 -21.68 -8.61 3.19
C LEU A 140 -21.14 -8.37 1.77
N VAL A 141 -21.60 -9.12 0.77
CA VAL A 141 -21.17 -8.93 -0.63
C VAL A 141 -21.50 -7.52 -1.14
N ALA A 142 -22.63 -6.95 -0.71
CA ALA A 142 -23.01 -5.59 -1.07
C ALA A 142 -22.01 -4.56 -0.53
N LEU A 143 -21.49 -4.74 0.69
CA LEU A 143 -20.46 -3.89 1.29
C LEU A 143 -19.21 -3.83 0.42
N GLY A 144 -18.72 -4.98 -0.06
CA GLY A 144 -17.58 -5.05 -0.97
C GLY A 144 -17.79 -4.25 -2.27
N LYS A 145 -18.98 -4.37 -2.86
CA LYS A 145 -19.36 -3.61 -4.06
C LYS A 145 -19.39 -2.10 -3.79
N TRP A 146 -19.92 -1.66 -2.66
CA TRP A 146 -19.98 -0.26 -2.29
C TRP A 146 -18.57 0.34 -2.07
N GLN A 147 -17.68 -0.42 -1.41
CA GLN A 147 -16.30 0.01 -1.23
C GLN A 147 -15.56 0.13 -2.58
N SER A 148 -15.68 -0.86 -3.47
CA SER A 148 -15.07 -0.79 -4.81
C SER A 148 -15.59 0.41 -5.61
N ALA A 149 -16.92 0.67 -5.57
CA ALA A 149 -17.51 1.84 -6.20
C ALA A 149 -17.04 3.16 -5.58
N SER A 150 -16.79 3.18 -4.28
CA SER A 150 -16.23 4.35 -3.61
C SER A 150 -14.80 4.63 -4.04
N LEU A 151 -13.94 3.60 -4.10
CA LEU A 151 -12.57 3.74 -4.60
C LEU A 151 -12.54 4.29 -6.03
N LEU A 152 -13.39 3.79 -6.93
CA LEU A 152 -13.53 4.31 -8.29
C LEU A 152 -13.92 5.79 -8.32
N ARG A 153 -14.88 6.22 -7.47
CA ARG A 153 -15.28 7.65 -7.38
C ARG A 153 -14.16 8.54 -6.86
N GLN A 154 -13.28 8.01 -6.04
CA GLN A 154 -12.08 8.70 -5.53
C GLN A 154 -10.93 8.72 -6.54
N GLY A 155 -11.10 8.12 -7.73
CA GLY A 155 -10.11 8.08 -8.80
C GLY A 155 -9.12 6.91 -8.70
N ALA A 156 -9.33 5.96 -7.78
CA ALA A 156 -8.50 4.76 -7.70
C ALA A 156 -8.88 3.74 -8.79
N ASN A 157 -7.92 2.88 -9.16
CA ASN A 157 -8.16 1.65 -9.91
C ASN A 157 -8.19 0.46 -8.93
N PRO A 158 -9.37 0.03 -8.44
CA PRO A 158 -9.46 -1.02 -7.43
C PRO A 158 -9.08 -2.42 -7.94
N SER A 159 -8.83 -2.58 -9.25
CA SER A 159 -8.40 -3.85 -9.85
C SER A 159 -6.95 -3.81 -10.32
N PHE A 160 -6.16 -2.84 -9.89
CA PHE A 160 -4.77 -2.68 -10.36
C PHE A 160 -3.87 -3.83 -9.92
N GLY A 161 -4.09 -4.42 -8.75
CA GLY A 161 -3.22 -5.45 -8.19
C GLY A 161 -2.95 -6.61 -9.15
N ALA A 162 -3.98 -7.11 -9.85
CA ALA A 162 -3.83 -8.19 -10.83
C ALA A 162 -2.96 -7.81 -12.06
N GLN A 163 -2.77 -6.50 -12.33
CA GLN A 163 -1.98 -5.98 -13.44
C GLN A 163 -0.53 -5.66 -13.05
N LEU A 164 -0.18 -5.77 -11.77
CA LEU A 164 1.08 -5.28 -11.22
C LEU A 164 2.31 -5.91 -11.91
N ALA A 165 2.35 -7.23 -12.04
CA ALA A 165 3.48 -7.93 -12.66
C ALA A 165 3.64 -7.56 -14.15
N GLU A 166 2.53 -7.47 -14.88
CA GLU A 166 2.53 -7.03 -16.27
C GLU A 166 3.04 -5.59 -16.40
N SER A 167 2.65 -4.69 -15.50
CA SER A 167 3.12 -3.30 -15.49
C SER A 167 4.63 -3.20 -15.24
N PHE A 168 5.18 -4.04 -14.34
CA PHE A 168 6.63 -4.14 -14.15
C PHE A 168 7.36 -4.62 -15.41
N PHE A 169 6.80 -5.63 -16.09
CA PHE A 169 7.34 -6.13 -17.35
C PHE A 169 7.32 -5.05 -18.43
N GLN A 170 6.21 -4.33 -18.59
CA GLN A 170 6.09 -3.22 -19.55
C GLN A 170 7.05 -2.07 -19.25
N ALA A 171 7.34 -1.78 -17.99
CA ALA A 171 8.37 -0.84 -17.58
C ALA A 171 9.80 -1.35 -17.84
N GLY A 172 9.97 -2.58 -18.33
CA GLY A 172 11.27 -3.21 -18.59
C GLY A 172 12.08 -3.43 -17.33
N ILE A 173 11.41 -3.84 -16.24
CA ILE A 173 12.02 -4.17 -14.95
C ILE A 173 12.11 -5.70 -14.87
N LYS A 174 13.32 -6.22 -14.60
CA LYS A 174 13.52 -7.66 -14.39
C LYS A 174 12.87 -8.09 -13.09
N ILE A 175 11.79 -8.85 -13.18
CA ILE A 175 11.11 -9.39 -11.98
C ILE A 175 11.99 -10.45 -11.34
N VAL A 176 12.27 -10.30 -10.05
CA VAL A 176 12.98 -11.26 -9.19
C VAL A 176 11.97 -12.18 -8.54
N GLU A 177 10.90 -11.60 -7.98
CA GLU A 177 9.83 -12.34 -7.31
C GLU A 177 8.50 -11.59 -7.42
N ALA A 178 7.43 -12.33 -7.56
CA ALA A 178 6.07 -11.79 -7.55
C ALA A 178 5.12 -12.79 -6.88
N GLY A 179 4.08 -12.28 -6.23
CA GLY A 179 3.11 -13.13 -5.57
C GLY A 179 1.97 -12.36 -4.95
N THR A 180 1.18 -13.07 -4.14
CA THR A 180 0.10 -12.50 -3.35
C THR A 180 0.43 -12.57 -1.87
N ILE A 181 0.03 -11.54 -1.14
CA ILE A 181 0.11 -11.53 0.32
C ILE A 181 -1.08 -12.32 0.83
N GLN A 182 -0.82 -13.35 1.60
CA GLN A 182 -1.87 -13.96 2.41
C GLN A 182 -2.14 -13.01 3.57
N GLY A 183 -3.39 -12.54 3.69
CA GLY A 183 -3.77 -11.66 4.78
C GLY A 183 -3.33 -12.23 6.13
N ALA A 184 -2.97 -11.39 7.06
CA ALA A 184 -2.61 -11.80 8.40
C ALA A 184 -3.73 -12.71 8.96
N GLY A 185 -3.48 -13.99 9.05
CA GLY A 185 -4.43 -15.03 9.44
C GLY A 185 -4.70 -15.03 10.96
N GLY A 186 -4.96 -13.85 11.53
CA GLY A 186 -5.33 -13.65 12.93
C GLY A 186 -6.68 -12.96 13.04
N GLU A 187 -7.41 -13.22 14.13
CA GLU A 187 -8.58 -12.41 14.46
C GLU A 187 -8.14 -10.97 14.67
N ALA A 188 -8.69 -10.06 13.84
CA ALA A 188 -8.48 -8.63 14.05
C ALA A 188 -8.96 -8.23 15.44
N SER A 189 -8.17 -7.48 16.19
CA SER A 189 -8.60 -6.96 17.48
C SER A 189 -9.86 -6.10 17.32
N ILE A 190 -10.60 -5.89 18.41
CA ILE A 190 -11.76 -4.98 18.40
C ILE A 190 -11.34 -3.58 17.95
N ALA A 191 -10.17 -3.10 18.37
CA ALA A 191 -9.65 -1.80 17.97
C ALA A 191 -9.34 -1.74 16.46
N ASP A 192 -8.79 -2.80 15.89
CA ASP A 192 -8.55 -2.90 14.44
C ASP A 192 -9.85 -2.92 13.64
N TRP A 193 -10.85 -3.63 14.14
CA TRP A 193 -12.18 -3.67 13.54
C TRP A 193 -12.87 -2.30 13.57
N GLU A 194 -12.82 -1.59 14.69
CA GLU A 194 -13.37 -0.24 14.80
C GLU A 194 -12.67 0.74 13.86
N LEU A 195 -11.35 0.65 13.75
CA LEU A 195 -10.56 1.48 12.83
C LEU A 195 -10.92 1.19 11.36
N GLU A 196 -11.08 -0.08 10.99
CA GLU A 196 -11.53 -0.46 9.65
C GLU A 196 -12.92 0.08 9.34
N TRP A 197 -13.87 -0.06 10.28
CA TRP A 197 -15.22 0.45 10.10
C TRP A 197 -15.28 1.99 10.04
N ALA A 198 -14.44 2.69 10.77
CA ALA A 198 -14.35 4.14 10.67
C ALA A 198 -13.94 4.59 9.25
N VAL A 199 -13.04 3.83 8.58
CA VAL A 199 -12.69 4.07 7.17
C VAL A 199 -13.88 3.78 6.27
N ILE A 200 -14.53 2.62 6.43
CA ILE A 200 -15.69 2.22 5.62
C ILE A 200 -16.81 3.26 5.72
N GLU A 201 -17.15 3.69 6.92
CA GLU A 201 -18.18 4.69 7.18
C GLU A 201 -17.83 6.03 6.50
N SER A 202 -16.56 6.46 6.57
CA SER A 202 -16.07 7.66 5.90
C SER A 202 -16.15 7.56 4.38
N ASP A 203 -15.72 6.44 3.82
CA ASP A 203 -15.67 6.21 2.37
C ASP A 203 -17.06 6.08 1.74
N LEU A 204 -18.02 5.57 2.49
CA LEU A 204 -19.40 5.38 2.02
C LEU A 204 -20.32 6.56 2.33
N ALA A 205 -19.87 7.51 3.15
CA ALA A 205 -20.66 8.70 3.52
C ALA A 205 -21.18 9.44 2.27
N GLY A 206 -22.47 9.74 2.27
CA GLY A 206 -23.14 10.44 1.16
C GLY A 206 -23.44 9.60 -0.09
N SER A 207 -22.97 8.34 -0.14
CA SER A 207 -23.25 7.43 -1.26
C SER A 207 -24.09 6.21 -0.87
N VAL A 208 -24.10 5.86 0.40
CA VAL A 208 -24.92 4.79 0.99
C VAL A 208 -25.65 5.36 2.20
N SER A 209 -26.86 4.89 2.47
CA SER A 209 -27.62 5.36 3.63
C SER A 209 -26.93 4.95 4.93
N GLY A 210 -27.02 5.81 5.95
CA GLY A 210 -26.47 5.47 7.27
C GLY A 210 -27.08 4.21 7.86
N GLU A 211 -28.36 3.95 7.58
CA GLU A 211 -29.06 2.74 8.02
C GLU A 211 -28.45 1.47 7.38
N ASP A 212 -28.21 1.49 6.09
CA ASP A 212 -27.58 0.38 5.38
C ASP A 212 -26.16 0.12 5.86
N ILE A 213 -25.37 1.19 6.09
CA ILE A 213 -24.01 1.07 6.66
C ILE A 213 -24.07 0.40 8.04
N GLN A 214 -24.95 0.87 8.92
CA GLN A 214 -25.10 0.28 10.26
C GLN A 214 -25.57 -1.18 10.21
N LYS A 215 -26.48 -1.51 9.31
CA LYS A 215 -26.90 -2.89 9.07
C LYS A 215 -25.72 -3.78 8.67
N MET A 216 -24.87 -3.34 7.73
CA MET A 216 -23.68 -4.10 7.34
C MET A 216 -22.71 -4.26 8.51
N LYS A 217 -22.51 -3.22 9.31
CA LYS A 217 -21.67 -3.26 10.51
C LYS A 217 -22.15 -4.30 11.53
N GLN A 218 -23.47 -4.40 11.73
CA GLN A 218 -24.05 -5.41 12.61
C GLN A 218 -23.86 -6.83 12.06
N ILE A 219 -24.05 -7.04 10.74
CA ILE A 219 -23.83 -8.35 10.09
C ILE A 219 -22.36 -8.75 10.21
N ASP A 220 -21.42 -7.82 9.95
CA ASP A 220 -20.00 -8.08 10.06
C ASP A 220 -19.60 -8.43 11.50
N LYS A 221 -20.11 -7.69 12.48
CA LYS A 221 -19.87 -7.97 13.91
C LYS A 221 -20.34 -9.37 14.29
N ALA A 222 -21.60 -9.69 14.00
CA ALA A 222 -22.17 -11.01 14.30
C ALA A 222 -21.39 -12.14 13.60
N ALA A 223 -20.99 -11.96 12.34
CA ALA A 223 -20.21 -12.96 11.61
C ALA A 223 -18.82 -13.19 12.24
N ARG A 224 -18.19 -12.16 12.80
CA ARG A 224 -16.92 -12.29 13.54
C ARG A 224 -17.10 -13.02 14.86
N GLU A 225 -18.14 -12.68 15.64
CA GLU A 225 -18.46 -13.33 16.90
C GLU A 225 -18.72 -14.84 16.73
N HIS A 226 -19.22 -15.27 15.57
CA HIS A 226 -19.47 -16.68 15.25
C HIS A 226 -18.35 -17.34 14.42
N ALA A 227 -17.22 -16.67 14.19
CA ALA A 227 -16.12 -17.14 13.34
C ALA A 227 -16.54 -17.49 11.88
N GLU A 228 -17.58 -16.83 11.38
CA GLU A 228 -18.12 -17.02 10.00
C GLU A 228 -17.61 -15.95 9.04
N ARG A 229 -16.95 -14.89 9.54
CA ARG A 229 -16.46 -13.80 8.70
C ARG A 229 -15.28 -14.25 7.85
N VAL A 230 -15.44 -14.18 6.52
CA VAL A 230 -14.32 -14.22 5.57
C VAL A 230 -14.29 -12.89 4.83
N LEU A 231 -13.18 -12.20 4.92
CA LEU A 231 -12.82 -11.07 4.06
C LEU A 231 -11.48 -11.41 3.42
N TYR A 232 -11.47 -11.56 2.12
CA TYR A 232 -10.26 -11.77 1.35
C TYR A 232 -10.23 -10.80 0.18
N VAL A 233 -9.17 -10.02 0.08
CA VAL A 233 -8.85 -9.16 -1.06
C VAL A 233 -7.49 -9.59 -1.56
N PRO A 234 -7.38 -10.22 -2.74
CA PRO A 234 -6.07 -10.53 -3.32
C PRO A 234 -5.22 -9.27 -3.32
N THR A 235 -4.07 -9.34 -2.68
CA THR A 235 -3.13 -8.22 -2.60
C THR A 235 -1.79 -8.68 -3.15
N TYR A 236 -1.32 -8.03 -4.18
CA TYR A 236 -0.15 -8.47 -4.96
C TYR A 236 1.08 -7.69 -4.55
N PHE A 237 2.22 -8.35 -4.66
CA PHE A 237 3.53 -7.71 -4.59
C PHE A 237 4.39 -8.10 -5.78
N VAL A 238 5.30 -7.22 -6.16
CA VAL A 238 6.36 -7.49 -7.13
C VAL A 238 7.66 -6.87 -6.63
N TRP A 239 8.71 -7.68 -6.66
CA TRP A 239 10.09 -7.26 -6.46
C TRP A 239 10.85 -7.42 -7.76
N GLY A 240 11.43 -6.34 -8.26
CA GLY A 240 12.26 -6.30 -9.44
C GLY A 240 13.66 -5.77 -9.19
N GLN A 241 14.55 -6.02 -10.13
CA GLN A 241 15.91 -5.50 -10.16
C GLN A 241 16.14 -4.74 -11.45
N ILE A 242 16.80 -3.59 -11.35
CA ILE A 242 17.20 -2.78 -12.49
C ILE A 242 18.45 -3.40 -13.13
N GLY A 243 18.41 -3.65 -14.43
CA GLY A 243 19.55 -4.22 -15.16
C GLY A 243 20.81 -3.36 -15.07
N GLU A 244 21.96 -3.99 -15.11
CA GLU A 244 23.22 -3.32 -15.35
C GLU A 244 23.20 -2.79 -16.81
N GLN A 245 23.54 -1.52 -17.02
CA GLN A 245 23.66 -0.93 -18.36
C GLN A 245 25.01 -1.26 -18.97
#